data_6e8a3b5d6a7790631505aa35d5eb8f35
#
_entry.id   6e8a3b5d6a7790631505aa35d5eb8f35
#
_cell.length_a   1.000
_cell.length_b   1.000
_cell.length_c   1.000
_cell.angle_alpha   90.00
_cell.angle_beta   90.00
_cell.angle_gamma   90.00
#
_symmetry.space_group_name_H-M   'P 1'
#
loop_
_entity.id
_entity.type
_entity.pdbx_description
1 polymer ?
#
loop_
_entity_poly.entity_id
_entity_poly.type
_entity_poly.pdbx_seq_one_letter_code
_entity_poly.pdbx_strand_id
1 'polypeptide(L)'
;MFMNGLPDCNREGVPQKTGLICGRCAKDAQIFTSKNGTVIGSVSVPAYNNTDGTTVWMTVKGFGSMGHVVASASKGDPIIAVGRVEARDYEGKTYIDFIAEWASVGAQRIDARITAAPPMSNSGGFEEIQDDGELPF
;
A
#
# COMPACT_ATOMS: atom_id res chain seq x y z
N MET A 1 -6.15 -7.36 6.20
CA MET A 1 -5.35 -8.25 7.06
C MET A 1 -4.35 -7.43 7.84
N PHE A 2 -4.22 -7.71 9.10
CA PHE A 2 -3.28 -6.99 9.95
C PHE A 2 -2.56 -7.98 10.87
N MET A 3 -1.25 -7.86 10.96
CA MET A 3 -0.44 -8.65 11.87
C MET A 3 0.51 -7.73 12.60
N ASN A 4 0.76 -8.00 13.86
CA ASN A 4 1.64 -7.19 14.67
C ASN A 4 2.66 -8.08 15.37
N GLY A 5 3.76 -7.49 15.81
CA GLY A 5 4.77 -8.24 16.54
C GLY A 5 5.59 -9.18 15.69
N LEU A 6 5.69 -8.92 14.39
CA LEU A 6 6.48 -9.76 13.49
C LEU A 6 7.98 -9.52 13.73
N PRO A 7 8.79 -10.57 13.68
CA PRO A 7 10.23 -10.41 13.85
C PRO A 7 10.82 -9.58 12.71
N ASP A 8 11.71 -8.69 13.07
CA ASP A 8 12.39 -7.83 12.11
C ASP A 8 13.72 -7.41 12.72
N CYS A 9 14.54 -6.70 11.99
CA CYS A 9 15.76 -6.11 12.50
C CYS A 9 15.95 -4.74 11.86
N ASN A 10 16.60 -3.85 12.58
CA ASN A 10 16.88 -2.52 12.04
C ASN A 10 18.12 -2.56 11.16
N ARG A 11 18.55 -1.41 10.68
CA ARG A 11 19.71 -1.34 9.78
C ARG A 11 20.99 -1.84 10.40
N GLU A 12 21.09 -1.75 11.73
CA GLU A 12 22.29 -2.22 12.42
C GLU A 12 22.16 -3.70 12.78
N GLY A 13 21.10 -4.36 12.37
CA GLY A 13 20.92 -5.77 12.68
C GLY A 13 20.35 -6.04 14.05
N VAL A 14 19.87 -5.02 14.76
CA VAL A 14 19.30 -5.22 16.08
C VAL A 14 17.88 -5.73 15.93
N PRO A 15 17.50 -6.81 16.65
CA PRO A 15 16.16 -7.35 16.56
C PRO A 15 15.10 -6.34 16.99
N GLN A 16 14.02 -6.29 16.28
CA GLN A 16 12.89 -5.43 16.61
C GLN A 16 11.62 -6.12 16.14
N LYS A 17 10.49 -5.51 16.41
CA LYS A 17 9.21 -6.04 15.98
C LYS A 17 8.50 -5.03 15.10
N THR A 18 7.76 -5.52 14.15
CA THR A 18 7.07 -4.66 13.20
C THR A 18 5.64 -5.15 13.01
N GLY A 19 4.81 -4.31 12.39
CA GLY A 19 3.46 -4.67 11.99
C GLY A 19 3.36 -4.70 10.48
N LEU A 20 2.34 -5.39 10.01
CA LEU A 20 2.04 -5.47 8.59
C LEU A 20 0.55 -5.31 8.40
N ILE A 21 0.15 -4.48 7.45
CA ILE A 21 -1.24 -4.34 7.08
C ILE A 21 -1.36 -4.46 5.58
N CYS A 22 -2.38 -5.16 5.12
CA CYS A 22 -2.68 -5.17 3.70
C CYS A 22 -4.18 -5.28 3.51
N GLY A 23 -4.67 -4.62 2.50
CA GLY A 23 -6.10 -4.61 2.20
C GLY A 23 -6.38 -3.66 1.06
N ARG A 24 -7.63 -3.38 0.84
CA ARG A 24 -8.01 -2.45 -0.22
C ARG A 24 -8.41 -1.13 0.40
N CYS A 25 -7.99 -0.05 -0.24
CA CYS A 25 -8.28 1.27 0.24
C CYS A 25 -9.78 1.55 0.21
N ALA A 26 -10.32 2.05 1.31
CA ALA A 26 -11.75 2.30 1.41
C ALA A 26 -12.17 3.54 0.65
N LYS A 27 -11.27 4.47 0.47
CA LYS A 27 -11.51 5.73 -0.24
C LYS A 27 -10.20 6.17 -0.87
N ASP A 28 -10.27 7.23 -1.65
CA ASP A 28 -9.05 7.82 -2.18
C ASP A 28 -8.19 8.34 -1.05
N ALA A 29 -6.89 8.21 -1.19
CA ALA A 29 -5.96 8.71 -0.20
C ALA A 29 -5.97 10.23 -0.17
N GLN A 30 -5.59 10.78 0.96
CA GLN A 30 -5.48 12.22 1.15
C GLN A 30 -4.01 12.57 1.30
N ILE A 31 -3.67 13.80 0.95
CA ILE A 31 -2.31 14.27 1.06
C ILE A 31 -2.34 15.58 1.81
N PHE A 32 -1.43 15.72 2.77
CA PHE A 32 -1.28 16.93 3.55
C PHE A 32 0.18 17.34 3.54
N THR A 33 0.45 18.61 3.81
CA THR A 33 1.82 19.06 4.03
C THR A 33 1.89 19.63 5.43
N SER A 34 2.82 19.15 6.23
CA SER A 34 2.96 19.62 7.59
C SER A 34 3.60 21.02 7.60
N LYS A 35 3.62 21.64 8.78
CA LYS A 35 4.24 22.96 8.91
C LYS A 35 5.70 22.93 8.54
N ASN A 36 6.36 21.80 8.68
CA ASN A 36 7.76 21.66 8.34
C ASN A 36 7.96 21.29 6.88
N GLY A 37 6.91 21.27 6.09
CA GLY A 37 7.05 20.90 4.68
C GLY A 37 7.05 19.41 4.41
N THR A 38 6.84 18.58 5.41
CA THR A 38 6.82 17.12 5.20
C THR A 38 5.48 16.71 4.61
N VAL A 39 5.54 15.93 3.56
CA VAL A 39 4.33 15.41 2.92
C VAL A 39 3.83 14.23 3.73
N ILE A 40 2.53 14.20 3.99
CA ILE A 40 1.88 13.11 4.70
C ILE A 40 0.77 12.55 3.83
N GLY A 41 0.86 11.28 3.48
CA GLY A 41 -0.23 10.60 2.77
C GLY A 41 -1.01 9.76 3.76
N SER A 42 -2.32 9.67 3.58
CA SER A 42 -3.19 9.00 4.53
C SER A 42 -4.32 8.30 3.81
N VAL A 43 -4.60 7.06 4.17
CA VAL A 43 -5.68 6.31 3.54
C VAL A 43 -6.26 5.33 4.56
N SER A 44 -7.57 5.13 4.52
CA SER A 44 -8.26 4.18 5.40
C SER A 44 -8.28 2.79 4.80
N VAL A 45 -7.93 1.79 5.59
CA VAL A 45 -7.87 0.41 5.16
C VAL A 45 -8.54 -0.47 6.21
N PRO A 46 -9.39 -1.42 5.81
CA PRO A 46 -9.97 -2.36 6.78
C PRO A 46 -8.89 -3.34 7.22
N ALA A 47 -8.63 -3.39 8.50
CA ALA A 47 -7.57 -4.23 9.03
C ALA A 47 -8.04 -5.65 9.28
N TYR A 48 -9.12 -5.80 10.01
CA TYR A 48 -9.68 -7.12 10.32
C TYR A 48 -11.11 -6.95 10.82
N ASN A 49 -11.84 -8.05 10.92
CA ASN A 49 -13.18 -8.05 11.49
C ASN A 49 -13.13 -8.65 12.88
N ASN A 50 -13.91 -8.05 13.77
CA ASN A 50 -14.11 -8.63 15.09
C ASN A 50 -15.06 -9.82 15.00
N THR A 51 -15.16 -10.57 16.10
CA THR A 51 -16.01 -11.74 16.12
C THR A 51 -17.49 -11.37 15.99
N ASP A 52 -17.86 -10.13 16.31
CA ASP A 52 -19.24 -9.70 16.16
C ASP A 52 -19.52 -9.18 14.74
N GLY A 53 -18.59 -9.28 13.84
CA GLY A 53 -18.76 -8.85 12.46
C GLY A 53 -18.41 -7.41 12.17
N THR A 54 -18.05 -6.62 13.19
CA THR A 54 -17.68 -5.23 12.94
C THR A 54 -16.25 -5.17 12.39
N THR A 55 -16.01 -4.22 11.51
CA THR A 55 -14.69 -4.06 10.88
C THR A 55 -13.86 -3.06 11.66
N VAL A 56 -12.63 -3.43 11.95
CA VAL A 56 -11.68 -2.50 12.56
C VAL A 56 -10.93 -1.82 11.43
N TRP A 57 -10.99 -0.51 11.42
CA TRP A 57 -10.36 0.31 10.38
C TRP A 57 -9.09 0.92 10.92
N MET A 58 -8.07 0.98 10.10
CA MET A 58 -6.85 1.67 10.43
C MET A 58 -6.55 2.70 9.36
N THR A 59 -5.94 3.80 9.79
CA THR A 59 -5.50 4.82 8.86
C THR A 59 -4.02 4.60 8.61
N VAL A 60 -3.67 4.25 7.39
CA VAL A 60 -2.27 4.06 7.00
C VAL A 60 -1.72 5.43 6.66
N LYS A 61 -0.65 5.82 7.32
CA LYS A 61 0.01 7.11 7.10
C LYS A 61 1.43 6.90 6.67
N GLY A 62 1.85 7.61 5.66
CA GLY A 62 3.25 7.64 5.23
C GLY A 62 3.76 9.06 5.29
N PHE A 63 5.04 9.23 5.55
CA PHE A 63 5.66 10.53 5.68
C PHE A 63 6.79 10.66 4.66
N GLY A 64 6.96 11.83 4.10
CA GLY A 64 8.00 12.08 3.12
C GLY A 64 7.78 11.27 1.85
N SER A 65 8.76 10.51 1.43
CA SER A 65 8.62 9.68 0.23
C SER A 65 7.51 8.64 0.38
N MET A 66 7.37 8.06 1.57
CA MET A 66 6.27 7.14 1.81
C MET A 66 4.93 7.87 1.81
N GLY A 67 4.91 9.13 2.15
CA GLY A 67 3.70 9.94 2.04
C GLY A 67 3.23 10.05 0.60
N HIS A 68 4.14 10.22 -0.33
CA HIS A 68 3.77 10.24 -1.75
C HIS A 68 3.27 8.87 -2.22
N VAL A 69 3.87 7.79 -1.75
CA VAL A 69 3.43 6.45 -2.11
C VAL A 69 2.01 6.21 -1.61
N VAL A 70 1.75 6.51 -0.34
CA VAL A 70 0.42 6.29 0.24
C VAL A 70 -0.60 7.21 -0.44
N ALA A 71 -0.22 8.45 -0.74
CA ALA A 71 -1.13 9.42 -1.35
C ALA A 71 -1.50 9.04 -2.79
N SER A 72 -0.76 8.14 -3.41
CA SER A 72 -1.10 7.70 -4.76
C SER A 72 -2.24 6.67 -4.79
N ALA A 73 -2.71 6.22 -3.65
CA ALA A 73 -3.73 5.18 -3.60
C ALA A 73 -5.11 5.76 -3.92
N SER A 74 -5.85 5.03 -4.72
CA SER A 74 -7.24 5.36 -5.04
C SER A 74 -8.16 4.34 -4.37
N LYS A 75 -9.40 4.68 -4.23
CA LYS A 75 -10.40 3.78 -3.66
C LYS A 75 -10.33 2.44 -4.37
N GLY A 76 -10.26 1.38 -3.60
CA GLY A 76 -10.22 0.02 -4.13
C GLY A 76 -8.84 -0.49 -4.47
N ASP A 77 -7.83 0.36 -4.50
CA ASP A 77 -6.47 -0.12 -4.77
C ASP A 77 -5.97 -0.97 -3.62
N PRO A 78 -5.25 -2.05 -3.89
CA PRO A 78 -4.62 -2.82 -2.83
C PRO A 78 -3.40 -2.07 -2.30
N ILE A 79 -3.21 -2.12 -1.01
CA ILE A 79 -2.06 -1.51 -0.37
C ILE A 79 -1.48 -2.51 0.62
N ILE A 80 -0.16 -2.54 0.71
CA ILE A 80 0.52 -3.31 1.73
C ILE A 80 1.53 -2.37 2.38
N ALA A 81 1.59 -2.39 3.68
CA ALA A 81 2.51 -1.52 4.42
C ALA A 81 3.12 -2.26 5.59
N VAL A 82 4.34 -1.91 5.90
CA VAL A 82 5.07 -2.43 7.05
C VAL A 82 5.42 -1.24 7.92
N GLY A 83 5.22 -1.37 9.21
CA GLY A 83 5.50 -0.27 10.13
C GLY A 83 4.97 -0.54 11.52
N ARG A 84 4.50 0.51 12.18
CA ARG A 84 4.05 0.38 13.56
C ARG A 84 2.67 0.98 13.75
N VAL A 85 2.00 0.53 14.79
CA VAL A 85 0.66 0.98 15.12
C VAL A 85 0.75 2.02 16.23
N GLU A 86 0.00 3.10 16.07
CA GLU A 86 -0.14 4.12 17.10
C GLU A 86 -1.61 4.37 17.34
N ALA A 87 -2.01 4.45 18.60
CA ALA A 87 -3.38 4.79 18.95
C ALA A 87 -3.42 6.23 19.41
N ARG A 88 -4.43 6.96 19.01
CA ARG A 88 -4.64 8.33 19.48
C ARG A 88 -6.08 8.52 19.84
N ASP A 89 -6.30 9.31 20.89
CA ASP A 89 -7.66 9.64 21.30
C ASP A 89 -8.01 11.04 20.84
N TYR A 90 -9.19 11.21 20.31
CA TYR A 90 -9.63 12.51 19.85
C TYR A 90 -11.14 12.59 20.07
N GLU A 91 -11.56 13.55 20.83
CA GLU A 91 -13.00 13.78 21.11
C GLU A 91 -13.69 12.52 21.61
N GLY A 92 -13.07 11.81 22.50
CA GLY A 92 -13.67 10.62 23.11
C GLY A 92 -13.63 9.36 22.26
N LYS A 93 -13.01 9.43 21.09
CA LYS A 93 -12.86 8.26 20.23
C LYS A 93 -11.40 7.90 20.10
N THR A 94 -11.13 6.61 20.00
CA THR A 94 -9.78 6.11 19.77
C THR A 94 -9.62 5.80 18.30
N TYR A 95 -8.63 6.43 17.67
CA TYR A 95 -8.28 6.16 16.29
C TYR A 95 -6.99 5.37 16.26
N ILE A 96 -6.90 4.43 15.36
CA ILE A 96 -5.71 3.60 15.23
C ILE A 96 -5.03 3.97 13.92
N ASP A 97 -3.82 4.48 14.05
CA ASP A 97 -3.01 4.86 12.89
C ASP A 97 -1.92 3.81 12.68
N PHE A 98 -1.68 3.47 11.44
CA PHE A 98 -0.58 2.59 11.06
C PHE A 98 0.46 3.45 10.37
N ILE A 99 1.60 3.64 11.00
CA ILE A 99 2.66 4.50 10.48
C ILE A 99 3.54 3.64 9.59
N ALA A 100 3.46 3.84 8.29
CA ALA A 100 4.18 3.02 7.33
C ALA A 100 5.63 3.46 7.24
N GLU A 101 6.52 2.53 7.51
CA GLU A 101 7.94 2.72 7.22
C GLU A 101 8.22 2.31 5.79
N TRP A 102 7.42 1.43 5.27
CA TRP A 102 7.47 1.02 3.87
C TRP A 102 6.05 0.73 3.42
N ALA A 103 5.72 1.09 2.22
CA ALA A 103 4.41 0.81 1.66
C ALA A 103 4.49 0.65 0.15
N SER A 104 3.58 -0.12 -0.38
CA SER A 104 3.43 -0.29 -1.81
C SER A 104 1.94 -0.27 -2.14
N VAL A 105 1.59 0.43 -3.20
CA VAL A 105 0.20 0.53 -3.66
C VAL A 105 0.13 -0.16 -5.00
N GLY A 106 -0.72 -1.16 -5.09
CA GLY A 106 -0.90 -1.87 -6.33
C GLY A 106 -2.03 -1.26 -7.14
N ALA A 107 -2.05 -1.58 -8.41
CA ALA A 107 -3.12 -1.11 -9.27
C ALA A 107 -4.15 -2.20 -9.37
N GLN A 108 -5.41 -1.82 -9.09
CA GLN A 108 -6.39 -2.82 -9.26
C GLN A 108 -7.06 -2.70 -10.61
N ARG A 109 -6.55 -1.95 -11.50
CA ARG A 109 -7.14 -1.79 -12.82
C ARG A 109 -6.49 -2.71 -13.83
N ILE A 110 -6.08 -3.88 -13.37
CA ILE A 110 -5.39 -4.75 -14.23
C ILE A 110 -6.28 -5.24 -15.36
N ASP A 111 -7.54 -5.42 -15.08
CA ASP A 111 -8.44 -5.88 -16.13
C ASP A 111 -8.58 -4.84 -17.21
N ALA A 112 -8.67 -3.60 -16.84
CA ALA A 112 -8.76 -2.55 -17.83
C ALA A 112 -7.50 -2.47 -18.65
N ARG A 113 -6.36 -2.70 -18.06
CA ARG A 113 -5.14 -2.67 -18.81
C ARG A 113 -5.07 -3.83 -19.77
N ILE A 114 -5.52 -4.97 -19.37
CA ILE A 114 -5.49 -6.11 -20.24
C ILE A 114 -6.42 -5.88 -21.40
N THR A 115 -7.58 -5.33 -21.16
CA THR A 115 -8.47 -5.07 -22.24
C THR A 115 -7.95 -4.00 -23.16
N ALA A 116 -7.22 -3.09 -22.64
CA ALA A 116 -6.75 -2.01 -23.47
C ALA A 116 -5.57 -2.42 -24.26
N ALA A 117 -4.87 -3.36 -23.81
CA ALA A 117 -3.67 -3.67 -24.46
C ALA A 117 -3.75 -4.62 -25.55
N PRO A 118 -4.68 -5.25 -25.74
CA PRO A 118 -4.69 -6.25 -26.67
C PRO A 118 -3.96 -5.97 -27.83
N PRO A 119 -4.22 -5.16 -28.25
CA PRO A 119 -3.68 -4.88 -29.41
C PRO A 119 -2.32 -5.09 -29.46
N MET A 120 -1.83 -4.75 -28.95
CA MET A 120 -0.62 -4.76 -29.06
C MET A 120 -0.19 -5.72 -29.38
N SER A 121 -0.43 -6.04 -29.21
CA SER A 121 0.00 -6.93 -29.48
C SER A 121 0.25 -7.14 -30.56
N ASN A 122 0.16 -6.89 -30.91
CA ASN A 122 0.52 -7.17 -31.80
C ASN A 122 1.15 -7.15 -32.19
N SER A 123 1.22 -6.77 -31.66
CA SER A 123 1.81 -6.63 -32.00
C SER A 123 2.47 -7.11 -32.62
N GLY A 124 2.29 -7.17 -33.01
CA GLY A 124 3.00 -7.74 -33.81
C GLY A 124 4.38 -7.73 -33.50
N GLY A 125 4.84 -6.84 -33.15
CA GLY A 125 6.18 -6.82 -32.91
C GLY A 125 6.59 -7.87 -32.10
N PHE A 126 5.81 -8.39 -31.34
CA PHE A 126 6.12 -9.28 -30.50
C PHE A 126 6.58 -10.43 -31.13
N GLU A 127 5.97 -10.89 -32.04
CA GLU A 127 6.36 -12.03 -32.56
C GLU A 127 7.56 -11.95 -33.23
N GLU A 128 7.84 -10.99 -33.86
CA GLU A 128 9.07 -11.07 -34.50
C GLU A 128 10.08 -11.16 -33.57
N ILE A 129 9.84 -10.96 -32.40
CA ILE A 129 10.87 -11.09 -31.54
C ILE A 129 11.20 -12.44 -31.50
N GLN A 130 10.33 -13.29 -31.48
CA GLN A 130 10.75 -14.54 -31.31
C GLN A 130 11.33 -15.00 -32.48
N ASP A 131 11.00 -14.57 -33.51
CA ASP A 131 11.66 -15.13 -34.51
C ASP A 131 13.02 -14.93 -34.38
N ASP A 132 13.48 -14.06 -33.81
CA ASP A 132 14.80 -13.96 -33.69
C ASP A 132 15.17 -15.00 -32.98
N GLY A 133 14.50 -15.71 -32.58
CA GLY A 133 14.80 -16.69 -31.86
C GLY A 133 16.11 -17.06 -31.89
N GLU A 134 16.65 -16.83 -32.77
CA GLU A 134 17.89 -17.13 -32.73
C GLU A 134 18.48 -16.56 -31.66
N LEU A 135 17.86 -15.96 -30.93
CA LEU A 135 18.35 -15.41 -29.89
C LEU A 135 19.15 -16.26 -29.45
N PRO A 136 20.01 -16.17 -29.38
CA PRO A 136 21.00 -16.87 -29.01
C PRO A 136 20.91 -17.41 -27.77
N PHE A 137 20.34 -17.55 -27.19
CA PHE A 137 20.46 -18.21 -26.06
C PHE A 137 20.35 -19.55 -26.33
#